data_17ce1cb8e8fd2abad7f88488d4004e84
#
_entry.id   17ce1cb8e8fd2abad7f88488d4004e84
#
_cell.length_a   1.000
_cell.length_b   1.000
_cell.length_c   1.000
_cell.angle_alpha   90.00
_cell.angle_beta   90.00
_cell.angle_gamma   90.00
#
_symmetry.space_group_name_H-M   'P 1'
#
loop_
_entity.id
_entity.type
_entity.pdbx_description
1 polymer ?
#
loop_
_entity_poly.entity_id
_entity_poly.type
_entity_poly.pdbx_seq_one_letter_code
_entity_poly.pdbx_strand_id
1 'polypeptide(L)'
;MEGVLQAGDAKDWVYKGEGAANLILSYTGSSPSMHGKVLRIKKILKDKSLPAPSCMVFSSYEQLLWGHIPELLDSVKQDCLAQAYAVHVMSKHLGANHVDGGVSVGVSRDFLELVEKNVLDSRPAWRVNASSIDNTADAALLIADHSLFSGNPRGSSCIAVEIKAKCGFLPSSEYISKENYIKKQVTRYKMHQHLKFHQGQISRTSEYNPLDLFSGSKERICMAIKSFFSTPQNNFRIFVDGSLVFGGMGGGADNVLPAEKDKCLEDLSKLSGLELPDFIELLSEAIFKSGVLGKLLATQKLDDHDIEGAIHLYYNIISQPCLVCKNITDVELLRKYTLLHSLSLDKSLKIVRDFLVSATSKDCSLMISFRPREGGTTDSVYDSVFLESVKQTYEYKAYFVDLDVKPLDKMEHYFALDQKIVNFYTRNQEVMPSPKVTNTKDAVGSRGGPNHPLEGPTF
;
A
#
# COMPACT_ATOMS: atom_id res chain seq x y z
N MET A 1 20.74 11.80 -17.22
CA MET A 1 21.01 13.12 -16.62
C MET A 1 22.11 12.93 -15.59
N GLU A 2 23.30 13.48 -15.87
CA GLU A 2 24.48 13.39 -14.99
C GLU A 2 24.59 14.62 -14.07
N GLY A 3 23.51 15.16 -13.56
CA GLY A 3 23.51 16.34 -12.72
C GLY A 3 23.13 16.03 -11.29
N VAL A 4 23.84 16.64 -10.34
CA VAL A 4 23.49 16.67 -8.91
C VAL A 4 22.53 17.83 -8.69
N LEU A 5 21.35 17.60 -8.07
CA LEU A 5 20.42 18.65 -7.67
C LEU A 5 21.06 19.53 -6.60
N GLN A 6 21.09 20.85 -6.87
CA GLN A 6 21.74 21.85 -6.03
C GLN A 6 20.71 22.69 -5.29
N ALA A 7 21.16 23.48 -4.32
CA ALA A 7 20.33 24.38 -3.54
C ALA A 7 19.33 25.21 -4.38
N GLY A 8 19.77 25.72 -5.54
CA GLY A 8 18.94 26.52 -6.45
C GLY A 8 17.76 25.78 -7.06
N ASP A 9 17.81 24.44 -7.11
CA ASP A 9 16.74 23.59 -7.66
C ASP A 9 15.63 23.30 -6.63
N ALA A 10 15.88 23.53 -5.36
CA ALA A 10 14.93 23.20 -4.27
C ALA A 10 13.59 23.92 -4.39
N LYS A 11 13.54 25.11 -5.00
CA LYS A 11 12.32 25.90 -5.24
C LYS A 11 11.36 25.27 -6.23
N ASP A 12 11.86 24.37 -7.10
CA ASP A 12 11.09 23.73 -8.16
C ASP A 12 10.42 22.43 -7.69
N TRP A 13 10.59 22.07 -6.41
CA TRP A 13 10.04 20.85 -5.83
C TRP A 13 9.06 21.17 -4.71
N VAL A 14 7.83 20.69 -4.86
CA VAL A 14 6.74 20.92 -3.89
C VAL A 14 6.30 19.62 -3.26
N TYR A 15 5.79 19.68 -2.01
CA TYR A 15 5.27 18.55 -1.29
C TYR A 15 4.08 17.91 -2.04
N LYS A 16 4.17 16.59 -2.27
CA LYS A 16 3.08 15.80 -2.84
C LYS A 16 2.48 14.82 -1.83
N GLY A 17 3.32 14.26 -0.97
CA GLY A 17 2.90 13.28 0.02
C GLY A 17 4.07 12.60 0.72
N GLU A 18 3.79 11.78 1.70
CA GLU A 18 4.83 11.00 2.38
C GLU A 18 4.32 9.70 2.98
N GLY A 19 5.16 8.67 2.95
CA GLY A 19 5.00 7.42 3.69
C GLY A 19 5.73 7.43 5.04
N ALA A 20 5.95 6.26 5.63
CA ALA A 20 6.76 6.12 6.82
C ALA A 20 8.24 6.44 6.55
N ALA A 21 8.79 5.92 5.46
CA ALA A 21 10.21 5.98 5.14
C ALA A 21 10.60 7.07 4.14
N ASN A 22 9.68 7.56 3.33
CA ASN A 22 9.98 8.43 2.21
C ASN A 22 9.06 9.65 2.14
N LEU A 23 9.63 10.76 1.66
CA LEU A 23 8.95 11.99 1.25
C LEU A 23 8.88 12.01 -0.28
N ILE A 24 7.74 12.42 -0.83
CA ILE A 24 7.51 12.54 -2.26
C ILE A 24 7.28 14.00 -2.62
N LEU A 25 8.04 14.48 -3.58
CA LEU A 25 7.96 15.84 -4.10
C LEU A 25 7.56 15.80 -5.57
N SER A 26 6.73 16.73 -5.98
CA SER A 26 6.34 16.95 -7.37
C SER A 26 7.17 18.05 -7.99
N TYR A 27 7.59 17.89 -9.25
CA TYR A 27 8.30 18.92 -9.96
C TYR A 27 7.36 19.99 -10.53
N THR A 28 7.64 21.25 -10.25
CA THR A 28 6.86 22.41 -10.72
C THR A 28 7.70 23.44 -11.49
N GLY A 29 8.99 23.16 -11.68
CA GLY A 29 9.90 24.03 -12.41
C GLY A 29 9.70 24.01 -13.94
N SER A 30 10.59 24.65 -14.67
CA SER A 30 10.49 24.88 -16.12
C SER A 30 11.20 23.84 -16.99
N SER A 31 11.97 22.89 -16.41
CA SER A 31 12.70 21.89 -17.19
C SER A 31 11.76 20.85 -17.81
N PRO A 32 11.65 20.76 -19.15
CA PRO A 32 10.74 19.80 -19.79
C PRO A 32 11.03 18.35 -19.45
N SER A 33 12.29 17.98 -19.20
CA SER A 33 12.71 16.61 -18.86
C SER A 33 12.27 16.18 -17.44
N MET A 34 11.94 17.12 -16.58
CA MET A 34 11.47 16.89 -15.20
C MET A 34 9.95 16.95 -15.08
N HIS A 35 9.24 17.50 -16.07
CA HIS A 35 7.78 17.57 -16.03
C HIS A 35 7.17 16.16 -15.91
N GLY A 36 6.16 16.01 -15.04
CA GLY A 36 5.52 14.72 -14.79
C GLY A 36 6.42 13.75 -14.02
N LYS A 37 7.43 14.24 -13.31
CA LYS A 37 8.29 13.46 -12.41
C LYS A 37 8.03 13.80 -10.95
N VAL A 38 8.28 12.82 -10.10
CA VAL A 38 8.34 12.95 -8.65
C VAL A 38 9.73 12.58 -8.16
N LEU A 39 10.19 13.26 -7.12
CA LEU A 39 11.42 12.96 -6.42
C LEU A 39 11.07 12.30 -5.09
N ARG A 40 11.61 11.11 -4.87
CA ARG A 40 11.46 10.34 -3.65
C ARG A 40 12.71 10.46 -2.82
N ILE A 41 12.56 11.07 -1.64
CA ILE A 41 13.65 11.34 -0.69
C ILE A 41 13.44 10.52 0.58
N LYS A 42 14.51 9.91 1.07
CA LYS A 42 14.51 9.13 2.31
C LYS A 42 14.31 10.01 3.52
N LYS A 43 13.62 9.47 4.52
CA LYS A 43 13.45 10.08 5.86
C LYS A 43 14.16 9.26 6.93
N ILE A 44 14.56 9.95 7.99
CA ILE A 44 15.09 9.37 9.23
C ILE A 44 14.13 9.68 10.40
N LEU A 45 14.02 8.75 11.33
CA LEU A 45 13.26 8.96 12.56
C LEU A 45 13.98 9.95 13.48
N LYS A 46 13.23 10.84 14.12
CA LYS A 46 13.76 11.80 15.10
C LYS A 46 14.03 11.17 16.48
N ASP A 47 13.41 10.03 16.74
CA ASP A 47 13.65 9.28 17.98
C ASP A 47 15.05 8.62 17.95
N LYS A 48 15.97 9.24 18.67
CA LYS A 48 17.36 8.78 18.78
C LYS A 48 17.56 7.53 19.66
N SER A 49 16.50 7.02 20.29
CA SER A 49 16.56 5.77 21.07
C SER A 49 16.61 4.52 20.18
N LEU A 50 16.23 4.67 18.90
CA LEU A 50 16.40 3.64 17.89
C LEU A 50 17.77 3.82 17.22
N PRO A 51 18.55 2.74 17.01
CA PRO A 51 19.82 2.86 16.29
C PRO A 51 19.55 3.51 14.94
N ALA A 52 20.35 4.57 14.65
CA ALA A 52 20.30 5.20 13.32
C ALA A 52 20.44 4.09 12.28
N PRO A 53 19.62 4.09 11.22
CA PRO A 53 19.86 3.18 10.11
C PRO A 53 21.26 3.51 9.61
N SER A 54 22.24 2.64 9.93
CA SER A 54 23.56 2.70 9.33
C SER A 54 23.37 2.76 7.82
N CYS A 55 24.24 3.46 7.12
CA CYS A 55 24.35 3.43 5.66
C CYS A 55 24.21 1.95 5.22
N MET A 56 23.05 1.56 4.67
CA MET A 56 22.67 0.15 4.61
C MET A 56 23.43 -0.55 3.49
N VAL A 57 24.61 -0.96 3.82
CA VAL A 57 25.20 -2.14 3.20
C VAL A 57 24.41 -3.35 3.73
N PHE A 58 23.93 -4.21 2.84
CA PHE A 58 23.32 -5.47 3.25
C PHE A 58 24.17 -6.16 4.32
N SER A 59 23.54 -6.60 5.39
CA SER A 59 24.18 -7.49 6.36
C SER A 59 24.72 -8.74 5.65
N SER A 60 25.65 -9.46 6.25
CA SER A 60 26.15 -10.71 5.66
C SER A 60 25.02 -11.71 5.36
N TYR A 61 23.98 -11.73 6.15
CA TYR A 61 22.81 -12.57 5.92
C TYR A 61 21.93 -12.10 4.77
N GLU A 62 21.79 -10.78 4.58
CA GLU A 62 21.08 -10.22 3.41
C GLU A 62 21.88 -10.40 2.13
N GLN A 63 23.21 -10.34 2.20
CA GLN A 63 24.08 -10.69 1.09
C GLN A 63 23.90 -12.16 0.67
N LEU A 64 23.76 -13.09 1.61
CA LEU A 64 23.41 -14.48 1.32
C LEU A 64 21.99 -14.59 0.72
N LEU A 65 21.04 -13.88 1.30
CA LEU A 65 19.64 -13.92 0.87
C LEU A 65 19.47 -13.45 -0.59
N TRP A 66 20.16 -12.38 -0.97
CA TRP A 66 20.04 -11.74 -2.27
C TRP A 66 21.21 -12.03 -3.22
N GLY A 67 22.17 -12.87 -2.81
CA GLY A 67 23.41 -13.15 -3.54
C GLY A 67 23.27 -13.68 -4.96
N HIS A 68 22.08 -14.23 -5.29
CA HIS A 68 21.76 -14.67 -6.64
C HIS A 68 21.31 -13.54 -7.59
N ILE A 69 21.24 -12.27 -7.10
CA ILE A 69 20.91 -11.07 -7.86
C ILE A 69 22.05 -10.07 -7.69
N PRO A 70 23.08 -10.14 -8.54
CA PRO A 70 24.28 -9.29 -8.43
C PRO A 70 23.96 -7.79 -8.37
N GLU A 71 22.95 -7.36 -9.12
CA GLU A 71 22.54 -5.96 -9.20
C GLU A 71 22.07 -5.39 -7.87
N LEU A 72 21.56 -6.24 -6.97
CA LEU A 72 21.21 -5.81 -5.61
C LEU A 72 22.47 -5.67 -4.74
N LEU A 73 23.48 -6.53 -4.94
CA LEU A 73 24.71 -6.48 -4.16
C LEU A 73 25.58 -5.30 -4.56
N ASP A 74 25.55 -4.92 -5.86
CA ASP A 74 26.32 -3.81 -6.41
C ASP A 74 25.71 -2.44 -6.05
N SER A 75 24.48 -2.41 -5.55
CA SER A 75 23.81 -1.18 -5.14
C SER A 75 24.41 -0.64 -3.84
N VAL A 76 25.33 0.29 -3.97
CA VAL A 76 26.09 0.88 -2.86
C VAL A 76 25.22 1.85 -2.03
N LYS A 77 24.16 2.39 -2.65
CA LYS A 77 23.29 3.42 -2.05
C LYS A 77 21.88 2.88 -1.85
N GLN A 78 21.22 3.26 -0.75
CA GLN A 78 19.87 2.77 -0.44
C GLN A 78 18.83 3.14 -1.50
N ASP A 79 18.98 4.29 -2.18
CA ASP A 79 18.08 4.70 -3.25
C ASP A 79 18.33 3.88 -4.52
N CYS A 80 19.58 3.50 -4.77
CA CYS A 80 19.93 2.52 -5.81
C CYS A 80 19.40 1.13 -5.47
N LEU A 81 19.38 0.74 -4.20
CA LEU A 81 18.82 -0.52 -3.76
C LEU A 81 17.31 -0.61 -4.03
N ALA A 82 16.55 0.44 -3.73
CA ALA A 82 15.11 0.48 -4.02
C ALA A 82 14.83 0.34 -5.52
N GLN A 83 15.60 1.04 -6.35
CA GLN A 83 15.54 0.91 -7.81
C GLN A 83 15.87 -0.51 -8.28
N ALA A 84 17.02 -1.05 -7.84
CA ALA A 84 17.46 -2.38 -8.22
C ALA A 84 16.44 -3.46 -7.80
N TYR A 85 15.86 -3.34 -6.61
CA TYR A 85 14.83 -4.26 -6.12
C TYR A 85 13.55 -4.18 -6.95
N ALA A 86 13.08 -2.98 -7.26
CA ALA A 86 11.91 -2.80 -8.12
C ALA A 86 12.14 -3.44 -9.50
N VAL A 87 13.29 -3.19 -10.13
CA VAL A 87 13.62 -3.65 -11.48
C VAL A 87 13.95 -5.15 -11.52
N HIS A 88 14.79 -5.65 -10.62
CA HIS A 88 15.34 -7.01 -10.72
C HIS A 88 14.57 -8.06 -9.93
N VAL A 89 13.72 -7.63 -8.97
CA VAL A 89 12.86 -8.52 -8.18
C VAL A 89 11.40 -8.30 -8.49
N MET A 90 10.84 -7.15 -8.15
CA MET A 90 9.39 -6.95 -8.19
C MET A 90 8.81 -6.95 -9.60
N SER A 91 9.54 -6.44 -10.61
CA SER A 91 9.09 -6.45 -11.99
C SER A 91 8.90 -7.88 -12.56
N LYS A 92 9.70 -8.84 -12.09
CA LYS A 92 9.57 -10.26 -12.50
C LYS A 92 8.26 -10.89 -12.01
N HIS A 93 7.76 -10.44 -10.87
CA HIS A 93 6.53 -10.94 -10.27
C HIS A 93 5.29 -10.14 -10.69
N LEU A 94 5.41 -8.82 -10.72
CA LEU A 94 4.28 -7.91 -10.97
C LEU A 94 4.13 -7.53 -12.46
N GLY A 95 5.15 -7.82 -13.27
CA GLY A 95 5.23 -7.46 -14.69
C GLY A 95 5.95 -6.13 -14.91
N ALA A 96 6.92 -6.12 -15.85
CA ALA A 96 7.75 -4.94 -16.14
C ALA A 96 6.94 -3.71 -16.57
N ASN A 97 5.79 -3.90 -17.23
CA ASN A 97 4.91 -2.81 -17.66
C ASN A 97 4.15 -2.13 -16.49
N HIS A 98 4.22 -2.69 -15.28
CA HIS A 98 3.51 -2.21 -14.09
C HIS A 98 4.45 -1.78 -12.96
N VAL A 99 5.76 -1.79 -13.21
CA VAL A 99 6.80 -1.43 -12.23
C VAL A 99 7.72 -0.40 -12.84
N ASP A 100 7.82 0.76 -12.21
CA ASP A 100 8.78 1.81 -12.56
C ASP A 100 9.88 1.83 -11.49
N GLY A 101 11.10 1.49 -11.89
CA GLY A 101 12.26 1.53 -11.01
C GLY A 101 12.81 2.93 -10.79
N GLY A 102 12.39 3.90 -11.61
CA GLY A 102 12.93 5.25 -11.57
C GLY A 102 14.40 5.35 -11.99
N VAL A 103 15.00 6.49 -11.70
CA VAL A 103 16.42 6.79 -11.93
C VAL A 103 17.01 7.44 -10.69
N SER A 104 18.14 6.94 -10.21
CA SER A 104 18.88 7.59 -9.13
C SER A 104 19.49 8.91 -9.62
N VAL A 105 19.28 9.98 -8.87
CA VAL A 105 19.85 11.32 -9.13
C VAL A 105 20.62 11.79 -7.92
N GLY A 106 21.80 12.36 -8.14
CA GLY A 106 22.59 12.95 -7.07
C GLY A 106 21.86 14.14 -6.43
N VAL A 107 21.99 14.32 -5.13
CA VAL A 107 21.45 15.47 -4.39
C VAL A 107 22.52 16.05 -3.47
N SER A 108 22.60 17.39 -3.41
CA SER A 108 23.50 18.04 -2.45
C SER A 108 22.80 18.16 -1.09
N ARG A 109 23.60 18.23 -0.03
CA ARG A 109 23.10 18.48 1.32
C ARG A 109 22.29 19.78 1.40
N ASP A 110 22.78 20.84 0.80
CA ASP A 110 22.12 22.14 0.80
C ASP A 110 20.76 22.07 0.09
N PHE A 111 20.63 21.25 -0.98
CA PHE A 111 19.35 20.96 -1.62
C PHE A 111 18.38 20.32 -0.63
N LEU A 112 18.80 19.25 0.08
CA LEU A 112 17.94 18.53 1.02
C LEU A 112 17.48 19.40 2.20
N GLU A 113 18.38 20.23 2.76
CA GLU A 113 18.08 21.17 3.84
C GLU A 113 17.08 22.25 3.40
N LEU A 114 17.23 22.78 2.19
CA LEU A 114 16.30 23.78 1.64
C LEU A 114 14.94 23.17 1.30
N VAL A 115 14.92 21.98 0.71
CA VAL A 115 13.66 21.25 0.45
C VAL A 115 12.93 21.01 1.76
N GLU A 116 13.60 20.49 2.81
CA GLU A 116 12.96 20.24 4.10
C GLU A 116 12.30 21.51 4.66
N LYS A 117 13.01 22.65 4.59
CA LYS A 117 12.48 23.93 5.01
C LYS A 117 11.27 24.37 4.17
N ASN A 118 11.35 24.24 2.85
CA ASN A 118 10.30 24.69 1.93
C ASN A 118 8.99 23.92 2.06
N VAL A 119 9.07 22.62 2.43
CA VAL A 119 7.89 21.75 2.52
C VAL A 119 7.36 21.58 3.93
N LEU A 120 8.00 22.19 4.95
CA LEU A 120 7.69 21.98 6.35
C LEU A 120 6.21 22.23 6.67
N ASP A 121 5.67 23.35 6.22
CA ASP A 121 4.29 23.77 6.49
C ASP A 121 3.24 22.93 5.73
N SER A 122 3.67 22.24 4.67
CA SER A 122 2.81 21.36 3.87
C SER A 122 2.74 19.93 4.43
N ARG A 123 3.66 19.57 5.32
CA ARG A 123 3.70 18.23 5.93
C ARG A 123 2.75 18.12 7.12
N PRO A 124 2.05 17.00 7.30
CA PRO A 124 1.26 16.77 8.52
C PRO A 124 2.12 16.89 9.79
N ALA A 125 1.63 17.65 10.79
CA ALA A 125 2.39 17.93 12.02
C ALA A 125 2.91 16.66 12.72
N TRP A 126 2.10 15.60 12.76
CA TRP A 126 2.52 14.32 13.36
C TRP A 126 3.66 13.65 12.60
N ARG A 127 3.76 13.85 11.27
CA ARG A 127 4.88 13.38 10.43
C ARG A 127 6.15 14.18 10.70
N VAL A 128 6.00 15.51 10.78
CA VAL A 128 7.11 16.40 11.12
C VAL A 128 7.69 16.06 12.48
N ASN A 129 6.83 15.75 13.46
CA ASN A 129 7.28 15.36 14.81
C ASN A 129 8.02 13.99 14.81
N ALA A 130 7.61 13.06 13.95
CA ALA A 130 8.15 11.70 13.92
C ALA A 130 9.45 11.57 13.11
N SER A 131 9.62 12.36 12.03
CA SER A 131 10.72 12.16 11.08
C SER A 131 11.13 13.43 10.34
N SER A 132 12.39 13.48 9.92
CA SER A 132 12.99 14.52 9.08
C SER A 132 13.53 13.91 7.78
N ILE A 133 13.90 14.74 6.81
CA ILE A 133 14.66 14.31 5.63
C ILE A 133 16.03 13.80 6.09
N ASP A 134 16.52 12.75 5.45
CA ASP A 134 17.90 12.28 5.61
C ASP A 134 18.84 13.20 4.82
N ASN A 135 19.38 14.22 5.50
CA ASN A 135 20.31 15.18 4.89
C ASN A 135 21.73 14.64 4.69
N THR A 136 21.97 13.38 5.06
CA THR A 136 23.22 12.67 4.79
C THR A 136 23.17 11.84 3.51
N ALA A 137 21.98 11.70 2.90
CA ALA A 137 21.83 11.04 1.62
C ALA A 137 22.51 11.86 0.51
N ASP A 138 23.13 11.18 -0.43
CA ASP A 138 23.80 11.77 -1.58
C ASP A 138 23.04 11.52 -2.90
N ALA A 139 21.94 10.77 -2.82
CA ALA A 139 21.06 10.48 -3.93
C ALA A 139 19.59 10.43 -3.51
N ALA A 140 18.72 10.69 -4.48
CA ALA A 140 17.28 10.52 -4.39
C ALA A 140 16.77 9.78 -5.63
N LEU A 141 15.55 9.24 -5.57
CA LEU A 141 14.98 8.48 -6.67
C LEU A 141 13.98 9.34 -7.47
N LEU A 142 14.30 9.58 -8.74
CA LEU A 142 13.43 10.28 -9.69
C LEU A 142 12.56 9.26 -10.42
N ILE A 143 11.24 9.36 -10.28
CA ILE A 143 10.26 8.41 -10.82
C ILE A 143 9.21 9.18 -11.63
N ALA A 144 8.56 8.53 -12.61
CA ALA A 144 7.40 9.14 -13.26
C ALA A 144 6.28 9.40 -12.23
N ASP A 145 5.60 10.52 -12.36
CA ASP A 145 4.36 10.77 -11.59
C ASP A 145 3.22 9.92 -12.17
N HIS A 146 2.99 8.77 -11.55
CA HIS A 146 1.97 7.85 -12.02
C HIS A 146 0.53 8.34 -11.78
N SER A 147 0.34 9.47 -11.07
CA SER A 147 -0.95 10.15 -11.00
C SER A 147 -1.23 11.06 -12.21
N LEU A 148 -0.30 11.13 -13.18
CA LEU A 148 -0.41 11.92 -14.40
C LEU A 148 -0.18 11.06 -15.63
N PHE A 149 -0.67 11.47 -16.79
CA PHE A 149 -0.27 10.94 -18.09
C PHE A 149 0.85 11.80 -18.68
N SER A 150 1.91 11.17 -19.21
CA SER A 150 2.96 11.87 -19.93
C SER A 150 2.40 12.43 -21.24
N GLY A 151 2.71 13.71 -21.54
CA GLY A 151 2.28 14.36 -22.78
C GLY A 151 0.76 14.64 -22.82
N ASN A 152 0.12 14.80 -21.68
CA ASN A 152 -1.30 15.15 -21.61
C ASN A 152 -1.55 16.48 -22.37
N PRO A 153 -2.44 16.53 -23.37
CA PRO A 153 -2.79 17.77 -24.04
C PRO A 153 -3.29 18.80 -23.02
N ARG A 154 -2.99 20.08 -23.25
CA ARG A 154 -3.52 21.15 -22.41
C ARG A 154 -5.05 21.10 -22.46
N GLY A 155 -5.69 20.85 -21.30
CA GLY A 155 -7.15 20.86 -21.16
C GLY A 155 -7.83 19.50 -21.00
N SER A 156 -7.12 18.36 -21.12
CA SER A 156 -7.69 17.06 -20.75
C SER A 156 -7.33 16.73 -19.29
N SER A 157 -8.35 16.50 -18.47
CA SER A 157 -8.17 16.15 -17.05
C SER A 157 -7.71 14.70 -16.90
N CYS A 158 -6.76 14.47 -15.99
CA CYS A 158 -6.27 13.15 -15.62
C CYS A 158 -6.76 12.80 -14.21
N ILE A 159 -7.45 11.68 -14.09
CA ILE A 159 -7.87 11.15 -12.79
C ILE A 159 -6.96 9.98 -12.42
N ALA A 160 -6.51 9.92 -11.18
CA ALA A 160 -5.74 8.78 -10.70
C ALA A 160 -6.27 8.28 -9.36
N VAL A 161 -6.17 6.97 -9.15
CA VAL A 161 -6.59 6.31 -7.91
C VAL A 161 -5.43 5.50 -7.35
N GLU A 162 -5.10 5.75 -6.10
CA GLU A 162 -4.18 4.92 -5.33
C GLU A 162 -4.96 3.96 -4.43
N ILE A 163 -4.72 2.66 -4.57
CA ILE A 163 -5.34 1.60 -3.77
C ILE A 163 -4.27 0.81 -3.04
N LYS A 164 -4.27 0.85 -1.72
CA LYS A 164 -3.46 -0.03 -0.88
C LYS A 164 -4.24 -1.30 -0.57
N ALA A 165 -4.09 -2.30 -1.45
CA ALA A 165 -4.98 -3.46 -1.55
C ALA A 165 -4.92 -4.44 -0.37
N LYS A 166 -3.80 -4.46 0.38
CA LYS A 166 -3.55 -5.39 1.49
C LYS A 166 -3.54 -6.86 1.05
N CYS A 167 -3.51 -7.81 1.98
CA CYS A 167 -3.43 -9.24 1.67
C CYS A 167 -4.77 -9.76 1.13
N GLY A 168 -4.77 -10.29 -0.10
CA GLY A 168 -5.94 -10.71 -0.85
C GLY A 168 -6.33 -12.19 -0.69
N PHE A 169 -5.76 -12.91 0.28
CA PHE A 169 -6.07 -14.31 0.52
C PHE A 169 -6.04 -14.66 2.00
N LEU A 170 -6.67 -15.79 2.36
CA LEU A 170 -6.55 -16.41 3.67
C LEU A 170 -5.43 -17.47 3.63
N PRO A 171 -4.49 -17.46 4.59
CA PRO A 171 -3.40 -18.42 4.60
C PRO A 171 -3.91 -19.85 4.82
N SER A 172 -3.32 -20.80 4.12
CA SER A 172 -3.62 -22.23 4.26
C SER A 172 -2.48 -23.05 4.87
N SER A 173 -1.40 -22.38 5.28
CA SER A 173 -0.18 -23.00 5.79
C SER A 173 -0.45 -24.03 6.91
N GLU A 174 0.22 -25.17 6.84
CA GLU A 174 0.17 -26.19 7.89
C GLU A 174 0.98 -25.81 9.15
N TYR A 175 1.81 -24.78 9.04
CA TYR A 175 2.63 -24.26 10.14
C TYR A 175 1.88 -23.30 11.05
N ILE A 176 0.67 -22.90 10.70
CA ILE A 176 -0.19 -22.08 11.56
C ILE A 176 -0.65 -22.94 12.73
N SER A 177 -0.38 -22.47 13.95
CA SER A 177 -0.77 -23.15 15.19
C SER A 177 -2.30 -23.26 15.32
N LYS A 178 -2.76 -24.22 16.13
CA LYS A 178 -4.20 -24.40 16.37
C LYS A 178 -4.83 -23.18 17.05
N GLU A 179 -4.08 -22.52 17.91
CA GLU A 179 -4.48 -21.29 18.60
C GLU A 179 -4.71 -20.12 17.62
N ASN A 180 -3.99 -20.13 16.51
CA ASN A 180 -4.04 -19.10 15.48
C ASN A 180 -4.93 -19.48 14.27
N TYR A 181 -5.75 -20.54 14.39
CA TYR A 181 -6.60 -21.05 13.30
C TYR A 181 -7.53 -19.98 12.71
N ILE A 182 -7.86 -18.96 13.48
CA ILE A 182 -8.67 -17.80 13.03
C ILE A 182 -8.08 -17.12 11.78
N LYS A 183 -6.76 -17.17 11.57
CA LYS A 183 -6.08 -16.64 10.38
C LYS A 183 -6.59 -17.29 9.09
N LYS A 184 -7.06 -18.55 9.15
CA LYS A 184 -7.62 -19.28 8.00
C LYS A 184 -9.07 -18.91 7.70
N GLN A 185 -9.72 -18.11 8.56
CA GLN A 185 -11.13 -17.72 8.46
C GLN A 185 -11.34 -16.21 8.29
N VAL A 186 -10.45 -15.40 8.86
CA VAL A 186 -10.57 -13.93 8.91
C VAL A 186 -9.31 -13.31 8.33
N THR A 187 -9.48 -12.31 7.45
CA THR A 187 -8.34 -11.61 6.85
C THR A 187 -7.52 -10.90 7.91
N ARG A 188 -6.18 -10.93 7.74
CA ARG A 188 -5.27 -10.18 8.61
C ARG A 188 -5.64 -8.69 8.66
N TYR A 189 -6.13 -8.13 7.54
CA TYR A 189 -6.60 -6.74 7.48
C TYR A 189 -7.73 -6.49 8.49
N LYS A 190 -8.78 -7.33 8.48
CA LYS A 190 -9.90 -7.20 9.42
C LYS A 190 -9.44 -7.31 10.87
N MET A 191 -8.65 -8.32 11.21
CA MET A 191 -8.11 -8.49 12.56
C MET A 191 -7.28 -7.28 13.01
N HIS A 192 -6.45 -6.73 12.13
CA HIS A 192 -5.63 -5.55 12.42
C HIS A 192 -6.46 -4.26 12.57
N GLN A 193 -7.55 -4.11 11.81
CA GLN A 193 -8.49 -2.99 11.98
C GLN A 193 -9.07 -2.96 13.41
N HIS A 194 -9.45 -4.10 13.95
CA HIS A 194 -9.97 -4.19 15.32
C HIS A 194 -8.91 -3.82 16.37
N LEU A 195 -7.66 -4.28 16.19
CA LEU A 195 -6.56 -3.89 17.08
C LEU A 195 -6.31 -2.38 17.03
N LYS A 196 -6.26 -1.79 15.83
CA LYS A 196 -6.07 -0.34 15.65
C LYS A 196 -7.19 0.48 16.24
N PHE A 197 -8.43 0.04 16.08
CA PHE A 197 -9.58 0.68 16.69
C PHE A 197 -9.49 0.69 18.22
N HIS A 198 -9.16 -0.46 18.82
CA HIS A 198 -8.95 -0.57 20.27
C HIS A 198 -7.80 0.32 20.76
N GLN A 199 -6.74 0.49 19.96
CA GLN A 199 -5.60 1.35 20.28
C GLN A 199 -5.86 2.84 20.01
N GLY A 200 -7.07 3.22 19.58
CA GLY A 200 -7.39 4.61 19.22
C GLY A 200 -6.66 5.15 17.98
N GLN A 201 -6.05 4.27 17.18
CA GLN A 201 -5.35 4.66 15.96
C GLN A 201 -6.27 4.96 14.79
N ILE A 202 -7.49 4.45 14.84
CA ILE A 202 -8.57 4.72 13.89
C ILE A 202 -9.87 4.91 14.66
N SER A 203 -10.77 5.74 14.14
CA SER A 203 -12.05 6.07 14.77
C SER A 203 -13.16 5.03 14.52
N ARG A 204 -13.02 4.27 13.43
CA ARG A 204 -13.93 3.16 13.05
C ARG A 204 -13.18 2.12 12.22
N THR A 205 -13.66 0.88 12.24
CA THR A 205 -13.13 -0.18 11.37
C THR A 205 -13.56 0.05 9.93
N SER A 206 -12.71 -0.36 8.97
CA SER A 206 -13.03 -0.28 7.56
C SER A 206 -14.04 -1.34 7.14
N GLU A 207 -14.95 -0.97 6.26
CA GLU A 207 -15.89 -1.88 5.58
C GLU A 207 -15.21 -2.65 4.43
N TYR A 208 -14.04 -2.23 4.02
CA TYR A 208 -13.28 -2.85 2.95
C TYR A 208 -12.87 -4.28 3.29
N ASN A 209 -13.12 -5.20 2.37
CA ASN A 209 -12.66 -6.59 2.46
C ASN A 209 -11.71 -6.89 1.29
N PRO A 210 -10.41 -7.17 1.55
CA PRO A 210 -9.46 -7.52 0.50
C PRO A 210 -9.91 -8.69 -0.39
N LEU A 211 -10.63 -9.69 0.17
CA LEU A 211 -11.11 -10.84 -0.60
C LEU A 211 -12.12 -10.47 -1.69
N ASP A 212 -12.81 -9.34 -1.57
CA ASP A 212 -13.73 -8.86 -2.61
C ASP A 212 -12.94 -8.22 -3.76
N LEU A 213 -11.93 -7.42 -3.45
CA LEU A 213 -11.08 -6.81 -4.46
C LEU A 213 -10.34 -7.86 -5.30
N PHE A 214 -9.85 -8.93 -4.67
CA PHE A 214 -9.09 -10.01 -5.32
C PHE A 214 -9.97 -11.18 -5.81
N SER A 215 -11.28 -11.03 -5.82
CA SER A 215 -12.22 -12.11 -6.13
C SER A 215 -12.21 -12.58 -7.60
N GLY A 216 -11.72 -11.75 -8.52
CA GLY A 216 -11.88 -11.97 -9.96
C GLY A 216 -13.32 -11.71 -10.50
N SER A 217 -14.25 -11.22 -9.66
CA SER A 217 -15.60 -10.82 -10.06
C SER A 217 -15.71 -9.29 -10.09
N LYS A 218 -16.21 -8.75 -11.21
CA LYS A 218 -16.43 -7.30 -11.39
C LYS A 218 -17.36 -6.75 -10.30
N GLU A 219 -18.41 -7.48 -9.96
CA GLU A 219 -19.40 -7.08 -8.96
C GLU A 219 -18.76 -6.97 -7.57
N ARG A 220 -17.94 -7.93 -7.19
CA ARG A 220 -17.23 -7.91 -5.90
C ARG A 220 -16.14 -6.84 -5.86
N ILE A 221 -15.43 -6.62 -6.97
CA ILE A 221 -14.49 -5.49 -7.10
C ILE A 221 -15.23 -4.16 -6.90
N CYS A 222 -16.40 -3.99 -7.53
CA CYS A 222 -17.24 -2.81 -7.35
C CYS A 222 -17.68 -2.61 -5.88
N MET A 223 -18.04 -3.70 -5.18
CA MET A 223 -18.35 -3.63 -3.74
C MET A 223 -17.14 -3.19 -2.90
N ALA A 224 -15.95 -3.71 -3.18
CA ALA A 224 -14.72 -3.30 -2.51
C ALA A 224 -14.42 -1.81 -2.72
N ILE A 225 -14.60 -1.31 -3.95
CA ILE A 225 -14.42 0.11 -4.28
C ILE A 225 -15.44 0.98 -3.53
N LYS A 226 -16.72 0.61 -3.51
CA LYS A 226 -17.75 1.32 -2.71
C LYS A 226 -17.40 1.38 -1.24
N SER A 227 -16.85 0.31 -0.67
CA SER A 227 -16.40 0.27 0.72
C SER A 227 -15.23 1.23 0.98
N PHE A 228 -14.36 1.47 0.02
CA PHE A 228 -13.31 2.50 0.13
C PHE A 228 -13.90 3.92 0.18
N PHE A 229 -14.94 4.22 -0.58
CA PHE A 229 -15.62 5.52 -0.47
C PHE A 229 -16.31 5.70 0.89
N SER A 230 -16.76 4.62 1.50
CA SER A 230 -17.32 4.66 2.86
C SER A 230 -16.24 4.90 3.92
N THR A 231 -15.11 4.20 3.82
CA THR A 231 -14.01 4.23 4.80
C THR A 231 -12.63 4.23 4.12
N PRO A 232 -12.22 5.35 3.50
CA PRO A 232 -10.98 5.39 2.71
C PRO A 232 -9.72 5.16 3.56
N GLN A 233 -9.68 5.70 4.78
CA GLN A 233 -8.51 5.68 5.65
C GLN A 233 -7.23 6.06 4.84
N ASN A 234 -6.14 5.32 5.03
CA ASN A 234 -4.93 5.45 4.21
C ASN A 234 -4.85 4.40 3.08
N ASN A 235 -5.98 3.77 2.75
CA ASN A 235 -6.03 2.68 1.77
C ASN A 235 -6.53 3.12 0.40
N PHE A 236 -7.13 4.30 0.32
CA PHE A 236 -7.76 4.79 -0.91
C PHE A 236 -7.59 6.30 -1.04
N ARG A 237 -7.07 6.75 -2.18
CA ARG A 237 -6.89 8.15 -2.53
C ARG A 237 -7.24 8.38 -3.98
N ILE A 238 -7.80 9.57 -4.27
CA ILE A 238 -8.08 10.01 -5.63
C ILE A 238 -7.36 11.32 -5.86
N PHE A 239 -6.72 11.40 -7.01
CA PHE A 239 -6.02 12.57 -7.51
C PHE A 239 -6.66 13.04 -8.80
N VAL A 240 -6.76 14.35 -9.00
CA VAL A 240 -7.09 14.98 -10.28
C VAL A 240 -5.95 15.90 -10.66
N ASP A 241 -5.42 15.71 -11.86
CA ASP A 241 -4.25 16.42 -12.37
C ASP A 241 -3.07 16.43 -11.37
N GLY A 242 -2.86 15.29 -10.72
CA GLY A 242 -1.80 15.08 -9.74
C GLY A 242 -2.08 15.62 -8.34
N SER A 243 -3.17 16.36 -8.13
CA SER A 243 -3.56 16.93 -6.83
C SER A 243 -4.51 15.98 -6.08
N LEU A 244 -4.27 15.77 -4.78
CA LEU A 244 -5.13 14.94 -3.94
C LEU A 244 -6.48 15.60 -3.72
N VAL A 245 -7.57 14.94 -4.14
CA VAL A 245 -8.95 15.44 -3.99
C VAL A 245 -9.79 14.60 -3.02
N PHE A 246 -9.42 13.33 -2.79
CA PHE A 246 -10.16 12.46 -1.87
C PHE A 246 -9.22 11.48 -1.17
N GLY A 247 -9.53 11.16 0.10
CA GLY A 247 -8.78 10.22 0.92
C GLY A 247 -7.77 10.89 1.85
N GLY A 248 -7.44 10.20 2.95
CA GLY A 248 -6.59 10.75 4.01
C GLY A 248 -5.10 10.45 3.84
N MET A 249 -4.27 11.26 4.48
CA MET A 249 -2.81 11.04 4.58
C MET A 249 -2.44 10.06 5.70
N GLY A 250 -3.43 9.50 6.42
CA GLY A 250 -3.26 8.63 7.58
C GLY A 250 -2.91 9.40 8.87
N GLY A 251 -2.78 8.69 9.99
CA GLY A 251 -2.30 9.30 11.24
C GLY A 251 -3.38 9.73 12.22
N GLY A 252 -4.48 8.98 12.34
CA GLY A 252 -5.52 9.23 13.36
C GLY A 252 -6.57 10.28 12.97
N ALA A 253 -6.31 11.06 11.91
CA ALA A 253 -7.25 12.01 11.33
C ALA A 253 -8.05 11.39 10.16
N ASP A 254 -8.36 10.10 10.25
CA ASP A 254 -9.12 9.39 9.20
C ASP A 254 -10.61 9.78 9.16
N ASN A 255 -10.97 10.81 9.91
CA ASN A 255 -12.30 11.39 9.91
C ASN A 255 -12.39 12.45 8.82
N VAL A 256 -12.54 12.03 7.57
CA VAL A 256 -13.18 12.91 6.59
C VAL A 256 -14.61 13.14 7.11
N LEU A 257 -14.89 14.34 7.59
CA LEU A 257 -16.24 14.71 8.04
C LEU A 257 -17.22 14.48 6.89
N PRO A 258 -18.47 14.07 7.14
CA PRO A 258 -19.46 13.86 6.08
C PRO A 258 -19.53 15.03 5.10
N ALA A 259 -19.53 16.28 5.59
CA ALA A 259 -19.55 17.48 4.76
C ALA A 259 -18.29 17.64 3.88
N GLU A 260 -17.11 17.24 4.37
CA GLU A 260 -15.88 17.25 3.57
C GLU A 260 -15.90 16.15 2.50
N LYS A 261 -16.49 15.00 2.83
CA LYS A 261 -16.68 13.90 1.88
C LYS A 261 -17.57 14.34 0.73
N ASP A 262 -18.72 14.95 1.01
CA ASP A 262 -19.66 15.40 -0.01
C ASP A 262 -19.00 16.46 -0.91
N LYS A 263 -18.28 17.41 -0.34
CA LYS A 263 -17.49 18.40 -1.08
C LYS A 263 -16.43 17.75 -1.97
N CYS A 264 -15.67 16.78 -1.45
CA CYS A 264 -14.66 16.06 -2.24
C CYS A 264 -15.29 15.31 -3.42
N LEU A 265 -16.49 14.72 -3.25
CA LEU A 265 -17.20 14.05 -4.32
C LEU A 265 -17.75 15.02 -5.36
N GLU A 266 -18.25 16.19 -4.93
CA GLU A 266 -18.63 17.28 -5.84
C GLU A 266 -17.42 17.80 -6.64
N ASP A 267 -16.28 17.99 -5.99
CA ASP A 267 -15.04 18.42 -6.63
C ASP A 267 -14.56 17.35 -7.63
N LEU A 268 -14.65 16.06 -7.27
CA LEU A 268 -14.35 14.96 -8.20
C LEU A 268 -15.25 15.02 -9.43
N SER A 269 -16.57 15.15 -9.25
CA SER A 269 -17.54 15.23 -10.37
C SER A 269 -17.27 16.47 -11.24
N LYS A 270 -17.05 17.62 -10.64
CA LYS A 270 -16.75 18.88 -11.37
C LYS A 270 -15.46 18.80 -12.19
N LEU A 271 -14.40 18.20 -11.61
CA LEU A 271 -13.09 18.14 -12.24
C LEU A 271 -12.99 16.99 -13.27
N SER A 272 -13.65 15.88 -13.02
CA SER A 272 -13.58 14.69 -13.88
C SER A 272 -14.68 14.62 -14.94
N GLY A 273 -15.80 15.34 -14.76
CA GLY A 273 -17.00 15.20 -15.55
C GLY A 273 -17.75 13.89 -15.34
N LEU A 274 -17.39 13.11 -14.31
CA LEU A 274 -17.99 11.81 -14.00
C LEU A 274 -18.78 11.87 -12.68
N GLU A 275 -20.01 11.38 -12.72
CA GLU A 275 -20.74 11.10 -11.49
C GLU A 275 -20.13 9.90 -10.75
N LEU A 276 -20.31 9.83 -9.43
CA LEU A 276 -19.73 8.76 -8.61
C LEU A 276 -20.04 7.33 -9.10
N PRO A 277 -21.26 6.99 -9.54
CA PRO A 277 -21.54 5.67 -10.10
C PRO A 277 -20.71 5.34 -11.34
N ASP A 278 -20.57 6.30 -12.26
CA ASP A 278 -19.80 6.16 -13.49
C ASP A 278 -18.31 6.00 -13.21
N PHE A 279 -17.80 6.76 -12.24
CA PHE A 279 -16.42 6.65 -11.80
C PHE A 279 -16.13 5.28 -11.16
N ILE A 280 -17.02 4.77 -10.32
CA ILE A 280 -16.90 3.43 -9.72
C ILE A 280 -16.93 2.35 -10.81
N GLU A 281 -17.78 2.50 -11.83
CA GLU A 281 -17.84 1.58 -12.97
C GLU A 281 -16.53 1.61 -13.76
N LEU A 282 -16.03 2.79 -14.12
CA LEU A 282 -14.76 2.99 -14.82
C LEU A 282 -13.60 2.31 -14.10
N LEU A 283 -13.46 2.58 -12.80
CA LEU A 283 -12.41 2.02 -11.97
C LEU A 283 -12.52 0.49 -11.85
N SER A 284 -13.73 -0.03 -11.64
CA SER A 284 -13.99 -1.47 -11.51
C SER A 284 -13.66 -2.21 -12.80
N GLU A 285 -14.06 -1.66 -13.94
CA GLU A 285 -13.80 -2.23 -15.26
C GLU A 285 -12.31 -2.24 -15.60
N ALA A 286 -11.60 -1.13 -15.33
CA ALA A 286 -10.16 -1.04 -15.56
C ALA A 286 -9.38 -2.02 -14.70
N ILE A 287 -9.70 -2.14 -13.41
CA ILE A 287 -9.09 -3.11 -12.50
C ILE A 287 -9.34 -4.54 -13.02
N PHE A 288 -10.56 -4.86 -13.39
CA PHE A 288 -10.93 -6.18 -13.88
C PHE A 288 -10.20 -6.52 -15.20
N LYS A 289 -10.21 -5.61 -16.18
CA LYS A 289 -9.56 -5.81 -17.49
C LYS A 289 -8.03 -5.86 -17.42
N SER A 290 -7.43 -5.06 -16.57
CA SER A 290 -5.96 -4.97 -16.47
C SER A 290 -5.29 -6.27 -16.03
N GLY A 291 -6.01 -7.13 -15.29
CA GLY A 291 -5.46 -8.36 -14.72
C GLY A 291 -4.35 -8.15 -13.66
N VAL A 292 -4.04 -6.89 -13.29
CA VAL A 292 -2.93 -6.56 -12.35
C VAL A 292 -3.12 -7.17 -10.98
N LEU A 293 -4.37 -7.31 -10.51
CA LEU A 293 -4.66 -7.94 -9.23
C LEU A 293 -4.32 -9.43 -9.22
N GLY A 294 -4.45 -10.12 -10.35
CA GLY A 294 -4.02 -11.52 -10.48
C GLY A 294 -2.52 -11.69 -10.27
N LYS A 295 -1.69 -10.79 -10.86
CA LYS A 295 -0.24 -10.77 -10.66
C LYS A 295 0.12 -10.43 -9.22
N LEU A 296 -0.55 -9.44 -8.63
CA LEU A 296 -0.36 -9.06 -7.23
C LEU A 296 -0.70 -10.20 -6.29
N LEU A 297 -1.84 -10.88 -6.49
CA LEU A 297 -2.24 -12.02 -5.68
C LEU A 297 -1.26 -13.20 -5.79
N ALA A 298 -0.78 -13.51 -7.00
CA ALA A 298 0.22 -14.55 -7.21
C ALA A 298 1.52 -14.23 -6.44
N THR A 299 1.96 -12.96 -6.46
CA THR A 299 3.13 -12.51 -5.71
C THR A 299 2.90 -12.58 -4.20
N GLN A 300 1.73 -12.20 -3.72
CA GLN A 300 1.37 -12.32 -2.31
C GLN A 300 1.37 -13.79 -1.82
N LYS A 301 0.97 -14.72 -2.68
CA LYS A 301 0.92 -16.16 -2.39
C LYS A 301 2.28 -16.86 -2.43
N LEU A 302 3.38 -16.16 -2.71
CA LEU A 302 4.72 -16.70 -2.47
C LEU A 302 4.95 -17.04 -0.99
N ASP A 303 4.22 -16.38 -0.09
CA ASP A 303 4.17 -16.72 1.33
C ASP A 303 3.22 -17.91 1.55
N ASP A 304 3.70 -19.11 1.31
CA ASP A 304 2.99 -20.38 1.51
C ASP A 304 3.21 -20.98 2.91
N HIS A 305 4.25 -20.54 3.62
CA HIS A 305 4.60 -21.01 4.97
C HIS A 305 3.95 -20.19 6.08
N ASP A 306 3.42 -19.01 5.77
CA ASP A 306 3.03 -18.00 6.76
C ASP A 306 4.23 -17.55 7.62
N ILE A 307 4.09 -16.45 8.34
CA ILE A 307 5.16 -15.98 9.24
C ILE A 307 5.47 -17.01 10.34
N GLU A 308 4.47 -17.83 10.73
CA GLU A 308 4.67 -18.87 11.74
C GLU A 308 5.60 -19.99 11.28
N GLY A 309 5.67 -20.27 9.99
CA GLY A 309 6.66 -21.18 9.41
C GLY A 309 7.97 -20.46 9.05
N ALA A 310 7.86 -19.29 8.39
CA ALA A 310 9.02 -18.57 7.88
C ALA A 310 9.99 -18.08 8.96
N ILE A 311 9.50 -17.78 10.16
CA ILE A 311 10.34 -17.33 11.29
C ILE A 311 11.38 -18.39 11.71
N HIS A 312 11.06 -19.68 11.62
CA HIS A 312 11.97 -20.76 11.95
C HIS A 312 13.15 -20.82 10.98
N LEU A 313 12.87 -20.56 9.69
CA LEU A 313 13.87 -20.54 8.63
C LEU A 313 14.75 -19.29 8.69
N TYR A 314 14.20 -18.17 9.15
CA TYR A 314 15.00 -16.99 9.50
C TYR A 314 16.08 -17.34 10.55
N TYR A 315 15.73 -18.06 11.64
CA TYR A 315 16.71 -18.48 12.64
C TYR A 315 17.76 -19.46 12.08
N ASN A 316 17.40 -20.28 11.08
CA ASN A 316 18.40 -21.08 10.37
C ASN A 316 19.40 -20.22 9.61
N ILE A 317 18.94 -19.16 8.92
CA ILE A 317 19.80 -18.25 8.16
C ILE A 317 20.77 -17.52 9.07
N ILE A 318 20.29 -16.95 10.17
CA ILE A 318 21.14 -16.21 11.11
C ILE A 318 21.97 -17.09 12.05
N SER A 319 21.79 -18.42 11.93
CA SER A 319 22.51 -19.43 12.74
C SER A 319 22.39 -19.21 14.25
N GLN A 320 21.18 -18.84 14.70
CA GLN A 320 20.88 -18.60 16.11
C GLN A 320 19.80 -19.57 16.64
N PRO A 321 19.81 -19.87 17.96
CA PRO A 321 18.72 -20.65 18.56
C PRO A 321 17.37 -20.01 18.36
N CYS A 322 16.40 -20.78 17.85
CA CYS A 322 15.05 -20.29 17.59
C CYS A 322 14.33 -19.93 18.90
N LEU A 323 14.02 -18.64 19.09
CA LEU A 323 13.32 -18.17 20.29
C LEU A 323 11.84 -18.61 20.30
N VAL A 324 11.24 -18.84 19.13
CA VAL A 324 9.85 -19.28 19.02
C VAL A 324 9.69 -20.69 19.56
N CYS A 325 10.60 -21.62 19.24
CA CYS A 325 10.54 -23.00 19.69
C CYS A 325 10.59 -23.18 21.22
N LYS A 326 11.21 -22.24 21.94
CA LYS A 326 11.39 -22.33 23.40
C LYS A 326 10.07 -22.34 24.18
N ASN A 327 9.00 -21.79 23.60
CA ASN A 327 7.71 -21.59 24.28
C ASN A 327 6.59 -22.49 23.75
N ILE A 328 6.91 -23.44 22.86
CA ILE A 328 5.91 -24.31 22.24
C ILE A 328 5.71 -25.57 23.09
N THR A 329 4.49 -25.80 23.51
CA THR A 329 4.06 -26.99 24.26
C THR A 329 3.35 -28.04 23.40
N ASP A 330 2.84 -27.67 22.22
CA ASP A 330 2.23 -28.60 21.26
C ASP A 330 3.32 -29.44 20.59
N VAL A 331 3.37 -30.75 20.93
CA VAL A 331 4.40 -31.67 20.45
C VAL A 331 4.31 -31.90 18.93
N GLU A 332 3.11 -31.91 18.35
CA GLU A 332 2.92 -32.09 16.90
C GLU A 332 3.46 -30.87 16.15
N LEU A 333 3.16 -29.67 16.62
CA LEU A 333 3.63 -28.43 16.06
C LEU A 333 5.15 -28.30 16.20
N LEU A 334 5.71 -28.65 17.37
CA LEU A 334 7.16 -28.67 17.59
C LEU A 334 7.86 -29.64 16.63
N ARG A 335 7.26 -30.80 16.34
CA ARG A 335 7.79 -31.73 15.36
C ARG A 335 7.84 -31.12 13.95
N LYS A 336 6.79 -30.43 13.53
CA LYS A 336 6.76 -29.73 12.24
C LYS A 336 7.85 -28.67 12.14
N TYR A 337 8.03 -27.87 13.19
CA TYR A 337 9.07 -26.84 13.23
C TYR A 337 10.49 -27.43 13.27
N THR A 338 10.67 -28.57 13.93
CA THR A 338 11.94 -29.31 13.89
C THR A 338 12.30 -29.73 12.45
N LEU A 339 11.31 -30.13 11.65
CA LEU A 339 11.52 -30.44 10.23
C LEU A 339 11.93 -29.19 9.44
N LEU A 340 11.36 -28.01 9.73
CA LEU A 340 11.80 -26.76 9.11
C LEU A 340 13.27 -26.44 9.47
N HIS A 341 13.67 -26.64 10.72
CA HIS A 341 15.06 -26.44 11.14
C HIS A 341 16.05 -27.43 10.48
N SER A 342 15.58 -28.55 9.96
CA SER A 342 16.41 -29.51 9.23
C SER A 342 16.58 -29.19 7.74
N LEU A 343 15.91 -28.15 7.23
CA LEU A 343 16.06 -27.76 5.83
C LEU A 343 17.44 -27.19 5.55
N SER A 344 17.92 -27.39 4.32
CA SER A 344 19.18 -26.79 3.88
C SER A 344 19.11 -25.26 3.90
N LEU A 345 20.27 -24.61 4.00
CA LEU A 345 20.38 -23.17 3.98
C LEU A 345 19.74 -22.58 2.70
N ASP A 346 19.96 -23.17 1.52
CA ASP A 346 19.37 -22.71 0.26
C ASP A 346 17.84 -22.71 0.27
N LYS A 347 17.23 -23.75 0.85
CA LYS A 347 15.77 -23.82 1.01
C LYS A 347 15.28 -22.75 2.00
N SER A 348 16.00 -22.57 3.11
CA SER A 348 15.68 -21.53 4.10
C SER A 348 15.76 -20.14 3.48
N LEU A 349 16.82 -19.84 2.72
CA LEU A 349 16.99 -18.59 2.00
C LEU A 349 15.86 -18.35 0.99
N LYS A 350 15.48 -19.38 0.22
CA LYS A 350 14.37 -19.25 -0.75
C LYS A 350 13.06 -18.91 -0.06
N ILE A 351 12.67 -19.64 0.98
CA ILE A 351 11.37 -19.44 1.65
C ILE A 351 11.31 -18.08 2.34
N VAL A 352 12.39 -17.66 3.03
CA VAL A 352 12.42 -16.34 3.67
C VAL A 352 12.41 -15.21 2.64
N ARG A 353 13.11 -15.35 1.52
CA ARG A 353 13.06 -14.41 0.41
C ARG A 353 11.64 -14.29 -0.16
N ASP A 354 10.98 -15.41 -0.43
CA ASP A 354 9.60 -15.47 -0.94
C ASP A 354 8.63 -14.79 0.04
N PHE A 355 8.81 -15.00 1.35
CA PHE A 355 8.07 -14.29 2.39
C PHE A 355 8.28 -12.77 2.32
N LEU A 356 9.53 -12.28 2.20
CA LEU A 356 9.84 -10.84 2.17
C LEU A 356 9.32 -10.18 0.88
N VAL A 357 9.40 -10.86 -0.28
CA VAL A 357 8.78 -10.40 -1.54
C VAL A 357 7.26 -10.32 -1.39
N SER A 358 6.65 -11.35 -0.80
CA SER A 358 5.23 -11.35 -0.49
C SER A 358 4.86 -10.21 0.48
N ALA A 359 5.67 -9.95 1.50
CA ALA A 359 5.44 -8.86 2.46
C ALA A 359 5.46 -7.48 1.77
N THR A 360 6.37 -7.25 0.81
CA THR A 360 6.35 -6.05 -0.03
C THR A 360 5.04 -5.95 -0.81
N SER A 361 4.63 -7.03 -1.50
CA SER A 361 3.41 -7.05 -2.32
C SER A 361 2.11 -6.90 -1.50
N LYS A 362 2.10 -7.31 -0.23
CA LYS A 362 0.98 -7.11 0.70
C LYS A 362 0.86 -5.67 1.23
N ASP A 363 1.88 -4.84 1.02
CA ASP A 363 1.93 -3.46 1.54
C ASP A 363 2.08 -2.40 0.44
N CYS A 364 2.38 -2.78 -0.80
CA CYS A 364 2.44 -1.85 -1.93
C CYS A 364 1.07 -1.24 -2.25
N SER A 365 1.09 -0.14 -3.03
CA SER A 365 -0.12 0.48 -3.57
C SER A 365 -0.20 0.24 -5.08
N LEU A 366 -1.42 0.12 -5.59
CA LEU A 366 -1.75 0.14 -7.01
C LEU A 366 -2.21 1.55 -7.38
N MET A 367 -1.50 2.20 -8.30
CA MET A 367 -1.88 3.48 -8.88
C MET A 367 -2.48 3.23 -10.27
N ILE A 368 -3.75 3.60 -10.46
CA ILE A 368 -4.43 3.52 -11.76
C ILE A 368 -4.81 4.93 -12.17
N SER A 369 -4.41 5.34 -13.38
CA SER A 369 -4.68 6.67 -13.90
C SER A 369 -5.49 6.59 -15.17
N PHE A 370 -6.40 7.54 -15.37
CA PHE A 370 -7.35 7.62 -16.47
C PHE A 370 -7.23 8.97 -17.16
N ARG A 371 -7.44 8.97 -18.47
CA ARG A 371 -7.74 10.19 -19.25
C ARG A 371 -8.81 9.91 -20.30
N PRO A 372 -9.66 10.87 -20.63
CA PRO A 372 -10.56 10.74 -21.76
C PRO A 372 -9.75 10.55 -23.05
N ARG A 373 -10.19 9.63 -23.91
CA ARG A 373 -9.60 9.48 -25.23
C ARG A 373 -10.23 10.51 -26.17
N GLU A 374 -9.39 11.34 -26.78
CA GLU A 374 -9.86 12.29 -27.80
C GLU A 374 -10.22 11.55 -29.10
N GLY A 375 -11.28 11.99 -29.76
CA GLY A 375 -11.75 11.40 -31.01
C GLY A 375 -10.69 11.50 -32.12
N GLY A 376 -10.41 10.37 -32.77
CA GLY A 376 -9.53 10.33 -33.96
C GLY A 376 -8.14 9.69 -33.76
N THR A 377 -7.72 9.38 -32.56
CA THR A 377 -6.44 8.67 -32.33
C THR A 377 -6.69 7.16 -32.28
N THR A 378 -6.23 6.43 -33.31
CA THR A 378 -6.32 4.94 -33.37
C THR A 378 -5.16 4.26 -32.67
N ASP A 379 -3.99 4.91 -32.52
CA ASP A 379 -2.75 4.30 -32.04
C ASP A 379 -2.39 4.78 -30.63
N SER A 380 -3.05 4.22 -29.61
CA SER A 380 -2.64 4.41 -28.24
C SER A 380 -1.87 3.20 -27.71
N VAL A 381 -0.81 3.47 -26.96
CA VAL A 381 -0.03 2.44 -26.23
C VAL A 381 -0.73 2.00 -24.93
N TYR A 382 -1.82 2.66 -24.55
CA TYR A 382 -2.56 2.41 -23.33
C TYR A 382 -3.81 1.56 -23.59
N ASP A 383 -4.15 0.71 -22.64
CA ASP A 383 -5.43 0.02 -22.60
C ASP A 383 -6.57 1.01 -22.41
N SER A 384 -7.79 0.58 -22.76
CA SER A 384 -8.95 1.47 -22.67
C SER A 384 -10.21 0.78 -22.14
N VAL A 385 -11.08 1.60 -21.57
CA VAL A 385 -12.45 1.27 -21.14
C VAL A 385 -13.41 2.22 -21.82
N PHE A 386 -14.44 1.67 -22.48
CA PHE A 386 -15.56 2.44 -22.94
C PHE A 386 -16.65 2.46 -21.87
N LEU A 387 -17.07 3.65 -21.46
CA LEU A 387 -18.11 3.85 -20.46
C LEU A 387 -19.42 4.23 -21.15
N GLU A 388 -20.37 3.30 -21.13
CA GLU A 388 -21.64 3.44 -21.86
C GLU A 388 -22.51 4.61 -21.36
N SER A 389 -22.49 4.87 -20.05
CA SER A 389 -23.32 5.89 -19.41
C SER A 389 -23.02 7.30 -19.92
N VAL A 390 -21.74 7.60 -20.18
CA VAL A 390 -21.27 8.92 -20.66
C VAL A 390 -20.83 8.89 -22.12
N LYS A 391 -20.93 7.74 -22.82
CA LYS A 391 -20.50 7.55 -24.22
C LYS A 391 -19.05 7.97 -24.49
N GLN A 392 -18.15 7.73 -23.52
CA GLN A 392 -16.76 8.14 -23.58
C GLN A 392 -15.82 6.95 -23.38
N THR A 393 -14.75 6.90 -24.19
CA THR A 393 -13.64 5.98 -23.97
C THR A 393 -12.60 6.64 -23.08
N TYR A 394 -12.13 5.90 -22.07
CA TYR A 394 -11.04 6.30 -21.20
C TYR A 394 -9.84 5.39 -21.43
N GLU A 395 -8.68 5.98 -21.67
CA GLU A 395 -7.40 5.27 -21.60
C GLU A 395 -6.97 5.15 -20.14
N TYR A 396 -6.31 4.04 -19.80
CA TYR A 396 -5.78 3.85 -18.45
C TYR A 396 -4.39 3.23 -18.45
N LYS A 397 -3.67 3.48 -17.38
CA LYS A 397 -2.41 2.80 -17.03
C LYS A 397 -2.44 2.39 -15.56
N ALA A 398 -1.73 1.33 -15.23
CA ALA A 398 -1.68 0.79 -13.89
C ALA A 398 -0.24 0.50 -13.48
N TYR A 399 0.21 1.05 -12.34
CA TYR A 399 1.54 0.88 -11.78
C TYR A 399 1.49 0.51 -10.31
N PHE A 400 2.41 -0.35 -9.88
CA PHE A 400 2.64 -0.60 -8.47
C PHE A 400 3.66 0.38 -7.93
N VAL A 401 3.36 0.98 -6.79
CA VAL A 401 4.22 1.93 -6.09
C VAL A 401 4.49 1.46 -4.65
N ASP A 402 5.45 2.05 -3.96
CA ASP A 402 5.89 1.62 -2.63
C ASP A 402 6.49 0.20 -2.60
N LEU A 403 7.31 -0.13 -3.60
CA LEU A 403 7.97 -1.43 -3.75
C LEU A 403 9.29 -1.50 -2.99
N ASP A 404 9.29 -1.20 -1.69
CA ASP A 404 10.50 -1.19 -0.87
C ASP A 404 10.92 -2.58 -0.41
N VAL A 405 12.23 -2.81 -0.40
CA VAL A 405 12.83 -4.00 0.23
C VAL A 405 12.37 -4.09 1.68
N LYS A 406 11.92 -5.25 2.08
CA LYS A 406 11.64 -5.54 3.49
C LYS A 406 12.91 -6.11 4.13
N PRO A 407 13.47 -5.44 5.17
CA PRO A 407 14.69 -5.89 5.81
C PRO A 407 14.55 -7.25 6.50
N LEU A 408 15.61 -8.06 6.43
CA LEU A 408 15.64 -9.40 7.04
C LEU A 408 15.53 -9.34 8.57
N ASP A 409 16.12 -8.35 9.21
CA ASP A 409 16.07 -8.13 10.66
C ASP A 409 14.68 -7.83 11.22
N LYS A 410 13.71 -7.51 10.32
CA LYS A 410 12.30 -7.30 10.71
C LYS A 410 11.49 -8.58 10.87
N MET A 411 12.05 -9.75 10.59
CA MET A 411 11.31 -11.02 10.69
C MET A 411 10.73 -11.26 12.08
N GLU A 412 11.48 -11.01 13.13
CA GLU A 412 10.99 -11.12 14.52
C GLU A 412 9.87 -10.12 14.83
N HIS A 413 10.00 -8.89 14.32
CA HIS A 413 8.94 -7.88 14.44
C HIS A 413 7.66 -8.30 13.71
N TYR A 414 7.78 -8.86 12.50
CA TYR A 414 6.61 -9.34 11.74
C TYR A 414 5.91 -10.47 12.49
N PHE A 415 6.66 -11.41 13.03
CA PHE A 415 6.11 -12.48 13.86
C PHE A 415 5.42 -11.93 15.11
N ALA A 416 6.08 -11.08 15.89
CA ALA A 416 5.53 -10.52 17.12
C ALA A 416 4.25 -9.69 16.85
N LEU A 417 4.25 -8.89 15.79
CA LEU A 417 3.07 -8.11 15.39
C LEU A 417 1.92 -9.01 14.95
N ASP A 418 2.20 -10.09 14.21
CA ASP A 418 1.20 -11.05 13.76
C ASP A 418 0.54 -11.73 14.96
N GLN A 419 1.33 -12.24 15.89
CA GLN A 419 0.84 -12.84 17.14
C GLN A 419 0.00 -11.85 17.97
N LYS A 420 0.42 -10.60 18.06
CA LYS A 420 -0.34 -9.54 18.75
C LYS A 420 -1.70 -9.32 18.12
N ILE A 421 -1.77 -9.23 16.78
CA ILE A 421 -3.01 -9.02 16.05
C ILE A 421 -3.98 -10.20 16.25
N VAL A 422 -3.48 -11.43 16.08
CA VAL A 422 -4.28 -12.65 16.19
C VAL A 422 -4.78 -12.85 17.62
N ASN A 423 -3.88 -12.77 18.60
CA ASN A 423 -4.24 -12.92 20.01
C ASN A 423 -5.28 -11.89 20.48
N PHE A 424 -5.13 -10.63 20.04
CA PHE A 424 -6.10 -9.59 20.35
C PHE A 424 -7.47 -9.94 19.77
N TYR A 425 -7.52 -10.29 18.48
CA TYR A 425 -8.78 -10.60 17.80
C TYR A 425 -9.47 -11.81 18.41
N THR A 426 -8.74 -12.90 18.67
CA THR A 426 -9.29 -14.14 19.25
C THR A 426 -9.89 -13.91 20.64
N ARG A 427 -9.21 -13.13 21.50
CA ARG A 427 -9.68 -12.85 22.87
C ARG A 427 -10.92 -11.94 22.92
N ASN A 428 -11.17 -11.15 21.89
CA ASN A 428 -12.23 -10.15 21.90
C ASN A 428 -13.39 -10.48 20.95
N GLN A 429 -13.43 -11.68 20.35
CA GLN A 429 -14.50 -12.08 19.43
C GLN A 429 -15.91 -12.00 20.04
N GLU A 430 -16.07 -12.35 21.31
CA GLU A 430 -17.37 -12.36 22.00
C GLU A 430 -17.92 -10.94 22.28
N VAL A 431 -17.06 -9.94 22.33
CA VAL A 431 -17.43 -8.54 22.62
C VAL A 431 -17.73 -7.75 21.34
N MET A 432 -17.43 -8.32 20.17
CA MET A 432 -17.58 -7.63 18.89
C MET A 432 -19.01 -7.76 18.34
N PRO A 433 -19.67 -6.66 17.91
CA PRO A 433 -21.00 -6.76 17.32
C PRO A 433 -20.93 -7.62 16.06
N SER A 434 -21.74 -8.68 16.04
CA SER A 434 -21.93 -9.52 14.86
C SER A 434 -22.36 -8.64 13.68
N PRO A 435 -21.85 -8.86 12.44
CA PRO A 435 -22.37 -8.19 11.27
C PRO A 435 -23.87 -8.52 11.18
N LYS A 436 -24.74 -7.49 11.17
CA LYS A 436 -26.15 -7.68 10.90
C LYS A 436 -26.29 -8.31 9.51
N VAL A 437 -26.63 -9.60 9.48
CA VAL A 437 -27.10 -10.26 8.27
C VAL A 437 -28.43 -9.58 7.94
N THR A 438 -28.46 -8.68 7.00
CA THR A 438 -29.68 -8.18 6.40
C THR A 438 -30.25 -9.30 5.53
N ASN A 439 -31.10 -10.13 6.13
CA ASN A 439 -32.00 -11.01 5.40
C ASN A 439 -33.01 -10.14 4.66
N THR A 440 -32.78 -9.90 3.38
CA THR A 440 -33.81 -9.42 2.46
C THR A 440 -34.70 -10.60 2.09
N LYS A 441 -35.70 -10.86 2.90
CA LYS A 441 -36.92 -11.57 2.52
C LYS A 441 -38.11 -10.86 3.12
N ASP A 442 -39.07 -10.59 2.22
CA ASP A 442 -40.47 -10.30 2.46
C ASP A 442 -40.86 -8.90 2.97
N ALA A 443 -41.13 -8.03 2.01
CA ALA A 443 -42.08 -6.94 2.15
C ALA A 443 -43.24 -7.15 1.16
N VAL A 444 -44.24 -7.92 1.57
CA VAL A 444 -45.59 -7.86 0.94
C VAL A 444 -46.57 -7.46 2.04
N GLY A 445 -47.09 -6.28 1.89
CA GLY A 445 -48.39 -5.72 2.21
C GLY A 445 -49.05 -5.96 3.56
N SER A 446 -49.34 -4.88 4.31
CA SER A 446 -50.75 -4.51 4.61
C SER A 446 -50.82 -3.11 5.27
N ARG A 447 -51.82 -2.36 4.83
CA ARG A 447 -52.21 -1.01 5.29
C ARG A 447 -52.89 -1.05 6.64
N GLY A 448 -52.70 -0.03 7.46
CA GLY A 448 -53.55 0.29 8.64
C GLY A 448 -52.92 1.41 9.45
N GLY A 449 -53.42 2.64 9.34
CA GLY A 449 -53.12 3.75 10.25
C GLY A 449 -54.14 3.80 11.40
N PRO A 450 -54.32 4.93 12.16
CA PRO A 450 -53.33 5.70 12.90
C PRO A 450 -53.70 5.80 14.40
N ASN A 451 -52.86 6.28 15.29
CA ASN A 451 -53.18 7.21 16.37
C ASN A 451 -52.00 7.52 17.29
N HIS A 452 -51.86 8.81 17.55
CA HIS A 452 -51.10 9.54 18.55
C HIS A 452 -51.57 9.22 20.02
N PRO A 453 -50.97 9.78 21.14
CA PRO A 453 -49.89 10.77 21.26
C PRO A 453 -48.91 10.59 22.47
N LEU A 454 -47.81 11.43 22.43
CA LEU A 454 -47.17 12.19 23.54
C LEU A 454 -46.72 11.48 24.84
N GLU A 455 -45.47 11.60 25.17
CA GLU A 455 -44.89 12.41 26.25
C GLU A 455 -43.37 12.13 26.42
N GLY A 456 -42.56 13.19 26.46
CA GLY A 456 -41.20 13.19 27.03
C GLY A 456 -41.28 13.64 28.50
N PRO A 457 -40.20 14.16 29.15
CA PRO A 457 -38.78 13.91 29.07
C PRO A 457 -38.18 13.53 30.46
N THR A 458 -36.85 13.55 30.56
CA THR A 458 -35.98 13.81 31.72
C THR A 458 -35.02 12.68 32.11
N PHE A 459 -33.85 13.05 32.06
CA PHE A 459 -32.54 13.13 32.71
C PHE A 459 -31.46 12.46 31.92
#